data_8df0f5aea81dca90bbdfad4db253adc1
#
_entry.id   8df0f5aea81dca90bbdfad4db253adc1
#
_cell.length_a   1.000
_cell.length_b   1.000
_cell.length_c   1.000
_cell.angle_alpha   90.00
_cell.angle_beta   90.00
_cell.angle_gamma   90.00
#
_symmetry.space_group_name_H-M   'P 1'
#
loop_
_entity.id
_entity.type
_entity.pdbx_description
1 polymer ?
#
loop_
_entity_poly.entity_id
_entity_poly.type
_entity_poly.pdbx_seq_one_letter_code
_entity_poly.pdbx_strand_id
1 'polypeptide(L)'
;MRYTLFLNYGEPAEGQISDEDMAAAQTAFAEYAAALDGAGVLVSADVLQSTAAATTVTSRNGASEVIDGPATIADEPVSGVFILDVPDLGAAISWAERCPSASWGSIEVRPSALVWDREQGWHQS
;
A
#
# COMPACT_ATOMS: atom_id res chain seq x y z
N MET A 1 7.95 -14.71 6.90
CA MET A 1 7.50 -13.55 7.67
C MET A 1 6.69 -12.62 6.78
N ARG A 2 5.68 -12.02 7.34
CA ARG A 2 4.79 -11.14 6.60
C ARG A 2 5.17 -9.67 6.81
N TYR A 3 5.24 -8.94 5.70
CA TYR A 3 5.54 -7.50 5.70
C TYR A 3 4.49 -6.75 4.90
N THR A 4 4.13 -5.57 5.38
CA THR A 4 3.27 -4.66 4.63
C THR A 4 4.14 -3.54 4.08
N LEU A 5 4.01 -3.31 2.79
CA LEU A 5 4.61 -2.18 2.09
C LEU A 5 3.55 -1.10 1.92
N PHE A 6 3.77 0.06 2.52
CA PHE A 6 2.92 1.23 2.33
C PHE A 6 3.56 2.11 1.28
N LEU A 7 2.85 2.31 0.17
CA LEU A 7 3.30 3.16 -0.91
C LEU A 7 2.82 4.59 -0.63
N ASN A 8 3.75 5.48 -0.33
CA ASN A 8 3.46 6.86 0.01
C ASN A 8 3.93 7.75 -1.13
N TYR A 9 3.00 8.36 -1.85
CA TYR A 9 3.32 9.32 -2.91
C TYR A 9 2.25 10.39 -3.03
N GLY A 10 2.67 11.55 -3.57
CA GLY A 10 1.79 12.67 -3.77
C GLY A 10 0.72 12.38 -4.82
N GLU A 11 -0.47 12.91 -4.58
CA GLU A 11 -1.56 12.81 -5.54
C GLU A 11 -1.43 13.98 -6.53
N PRO A 12 -1.28 13.70 -7.84
CA PRO A 12 -1.26 14.75 -8.83
C PRO A 12 -2.65 15.42 -8.93
N ALA A 13 -2.68 16.73 -9.20
CA ALA A 13 -3.92 17.39 -9.49
C ALA A 13 -4.52 16.83 -10.80
N GLU A 14 -5.84 16.93 -10.93
CA GLU A 14 -6.53 16.47 -12.12
C GLU A 14 -5.92 17.12 -13.38
N GLY A 15 -5.59 16.29 -14.35
CA GLY A 15 -4.97 16.73 -15.61
C GLY A 15 -3.47 16.94 -15.56
N GLN A 16 -2.79 16.75 -14.42
CA GLN A 16 -1.33 16.88 -14.32
C GLN A 16 -0.59 15.65 -14.84
N ILE A 17 -1.24 14.50 -14.91
CA ILE A 17 -0.65 13.29 -15.50
C ILE A 17 -1.29 13.06 -16.86
N SER A 18 -0.47 12.85 -17.88
CA SER A 18 -0.95 12.50 -19.22
C SER A 18 -1.51 11.07 -19.21
N ASP A 19 -2.38 10.76 -20.17
CA ASP A 19 -2.90 9.42 -20.37
C ASP A 19 -1.76 8.42 -20.63
N GLU A 20 -0.72 8.86 -21.35
CA GLU A 20 0.46 8.06 -21.64
C GLU A 20 1.22 7.69 -20.36
N ASP A 21 1.45 8.67 -19.48
CA ASP A 21 2.15 8.44 -18.21
C ASP A 21 1.31 7.57 -17.28
N MET A 22 0.00 7.75 -17.26
CA MET A 22 -0.91 6.90 -16.50
C MET A 22 -0.85 5.45 -16.97
N ALA A 23 -0.87 5.23 -18.29
CA ALA A 23 -0.77 3.89 -18.87
C ALA A 23 0.59 3.25 -18.56
N ALA A 24 1.68 4.04 -18.60
CA ALA A 24 3.01 3.56 -18.24
C ALA A 24 3.08 3.13 -16.77
N ALA A 25 2.48 3.89 -15.86
CA ALA A 25 2.41 3.55 -14.44
C ALA A 25 1.61 2.27 -14.22
N GLN A 26 0.47 2.12 -14.88
CA GLN A 26 -0.35 0.92 -14.78
C GLN A 26 0.42 -0.32 -15.27
N THR A 27 1.15 -0.21 -16.37
CA THR A 27 1.99 -1.28 -16.89
C THR A 27 3.10 -1.64 -15.90
N ALA A 28 3.77 -0.65 -15.32
CA ALA A 28 4.84 -0.87 -14.35
C ALA A 28 4.32 -1.61 -13.10
N PHE A 29 3.16 -1.22 -12.58
CA PHE A 29 2.55 -1.91 -11.44
C PHE A 29 2.09 -3.33 -11.79
N ALA A 30 1.57 -3.54 -13.01
CA ALA A 30 1.21 -4.88 -13.47
C ALA A 30 2.42 -5.80 -13.54
N GLU A 31 3.53 -5.32 -14.07
CA GLU A 31 4.79 -6.06 -14.13
C GLU A 31 5.36 -6.34 -12.74
N TYR A 32 5.27 -5.38 -11.84
CA TYR A 32 5.73 -5.54 -10.46
C TYR A 32 4.92 -6.60 -9.72
N ALA A 33 3.60 -6.53 -9.80
CA ALA A 33 2.72 -7.54 -9.20
C ALA A 33 2.97 -8.93 -9.78
N ALA A 34 3.17 -9.04 -11.09
CA ALA A 34 3.49 -10.30 -11.75
C ALA A 34 4.81 -10.88 -11.27
N ALA A 35 5.82 -10.04 -11.05
CA ALA A 35 7.12 -10.47 -10.53
C ALA A 35 7.00 -11.00 -9.09
N LEU A 36 6.25 -10.32 -8.24
CA LEU A 36 5.98 -10.76 -6.86
C LEU A 36 5.21 -12.09 -6.84
N ASP A 37 4.19 -12.20 -7.67
CA ASP A 37 3.37 -13.42 -7.77
C ASP A 37 4.20 -14.58 -8.31
N GLY A 38 4.98 -14.34 -9.36
CA GLY A 38 5.88 -15.33 -9.94
C GLY A 38 6.94 -15.85 -8.97
N ALA A 39 7.38 -15.00 -8.04
CA ALA A 39 8.30 -15.39 -6.97
C ALA A 39 7.60 -16.09 -5.81
N GLY A 40 6.26 -16.13 -5.81
CA GLY A 40 5.47 -16.79 -4.76
C GLY A 40 5.41 -16.01 -3.45
N VAL A 41 5.67 -14.71 -3.48
CA VAL A 41 5.75 -13.88 -2.25
C VAL A 41 4.56 -12.93 -2.07
N LEU A 42 3.72 -12.77 -3.08
CA LEU A 42 2.59 -11.84 -3.01
C LEU A 42 1.41 -12.44 -2.24
N VAL A 43 1.00 -11.78 -1.18
CA VAL A 43 -0.23 -12.14 -0.44
C VAL A 43 -1.42 -11.35 -0.98
N SER A 44 -1.29 -10.03 -1.06
CA SER A 44 -2.33 -9.16 -1.62
C SER A 44 -1.75 -7.80 -2.00
N ALA A 45 -2.46 -7.07 -2.84
CA ALA A 45 -2.07 -5.73 -3.25
C ALA A 45 -3.31 -4.91 -3.61
N ASP A 46 -3.31 -3.64 -3.20
CA ASP A 46 -4.33 -2.67 -3.55
C ASP A 46 -3.67 -1.33 -3.87
N VAL A 47 -4.11 -0.71 -4.95
CA VAL A 47 -3.85 0.71 -5.20
C VAL A 47 -5.13 1.45 -4.84
N LEU A 48 -5.02 2.46 -3.99
CA LEU A 48 -6.18 3.15 -3.42
C LEU A 48 -6.62 4.30 -4.34
N GLN A 49 -7.91 4.63 -4.26
CA GLN A 49 -8.41 5.85 -4.87
C GLN A 49 -7.85 7.07 -4.14
N SER A 50 -7.98 8.24 -4.75
CA SER A 50 -7.57 9.52 -4.17
C SER A 50 -8.13 9.71 -2.76
N THR A 51 -7.41 10.46 -1.92
CA THR A 51 -7.86 10.85 -0.58
C THR A 51 -9.18 11.63 -0.62
N ALA A 52 -9.55 12.23 -1.76
CA ALA A 52 -10.86 12.86 -1.94
C ALA A 52 -12.02 11.86 -1.80
N ALA A 53 -11.76 10.57 -2.05
CA ALA A 53 -12.78 9.51 -1.89
C ALA A 53 -12.76 8.90 -0.48
N ALA A 54 -11.88 9.37 0.40
CA ALA A 54 -11.74 8.80 1.74
C ALA A 54 -12.90 9.19 2.65
N THR A 55 -13.22 8.27 3.57
CA THR A 55 -14.17 8.53 4.66
C THR A 55 -13.48 8.10 5.96
N THR A 56 -13.52 8.95 6.95
CA THR A 56 -12.90 8.67 8.26
C THR A 56 -13.98 8.50 9.33
N VAL A 57 -13.88 7.46 10.13
CA VAL A 57 -14.79 7.19 11.23
C VAL A 57 -14.00 7.22 12.53
N THR A 58 -14.51 7.96 13.52
CA THR A 58 -13.94 7.98 14.86
C THR A 58 -15.07 7.83 15.89
N SER A 59 -14.77 7.13 16.98
CA SER A 59 -15.72 6.89 18.07
C SER A 59 -15.09 7.26 19.42
N ARG A 60 -14.32 8.32 19.45
CA ARG A 60 -13.70 8.81 20.68
C ARG A 60 -14.79 9.34 21.62
N ASN A 61 -14.62 9.11 22.91
CA ASN A 61 -15.56 9.54 23.96
C ASN A 61 -16.97 8.95 23.78
N GLY A 62 -17.11 7.80 23.14
CA GLY A 62 -18.37 7.11 22.97
C GLY A 62 -19.31 7.70 21.90
N ALA A 63 -18.89 8.77 21.22
CA ALA A 63 -19.66 9.36 20.13
C ALA A 63 -19.00 9.04 18.79
N SER A 64 -19.78 8.50 17.84
CA SER A 64 -19.31 8.18 16.50
C SER A 64 -19.42 9.41 15.61
N GLU A 65 -18.33 9.72 14.90
CA GLU A 65 -18.31 10.75 13.86
C GLU A 65 -17.87 10.13 12.53
N VAL A 66 -18.53 10.53 11.46
CA VAL A 66 -18.18 10.15 10.09
C VAL A 66 -17.80 11.42 9.35
N ILE A 67 -16.58 11.48 8.86
CA ILE A 67 -15.98 12.68 8.28
C ILE A 67 -15.57 12.37 6.84
N ASP A 68 -15.93 13.23 5.89
CA ASP A 68 -15.46 13.13 4.53
C ASP A 68 -13.98 13.54 4.48
N GLY A 69 -13.16 12.71 3.86
CA GLY A 69 -11.74 12.95 3.72
C GLY A 69 -10.87 12.04 4.59
N PRO A 70 -9.56 12.17 4.47
CA PRO A 70 -8.60 11.34 5.21
C PRO A 70 -8.50 11.78 6.68
N ALA A 71 -8.09 10.85 7.54
CA ALA A 71 -7.87 11.12 8.96
C ALA A 71 -6.75 12.12 9.19
N THR A 72 -5.73 12.09 8.34
CA THR A 72 -4.57 12.98 8.39
C THR A 72 -4.28 13.51 7.00
N ILE A 73 -4.00 14.80 6.89
CA ILE A 73 -3.60 15.41 5.62
C ILE A 73 -2.09 15.30 5.51
N ALA A 74 -1.62 14.75 4.39
CA ALA A 74 -0.21 14.56 4.11
C ALA A 74 0.10 14.88 2.66
N ASP A 75 1.32 15.35 2.39
CA ASP A 75 1.79 15.59 1.01
C ASP A 75 1.94 14.29 0.24
N GLU A 76 2.37 13.24 0.94
CA GLU A 76 2.51 11.89 0.38
C GLU A 76 1.67 10.90 1.20
N PRO A 77 0.35 10.84 0.96
CA PRO A 77 -0.51 9.92 1.68
C PRO A 77 -0.24 8.46 1.26
N VAL A 78 -0.72 7.52 2.07
CA VAL A 78 -0.72 6.11 1.68
C VAL A 78 -1.62 5.97 0.46
N SER A 79 -1.03 5.55 -0.66
CA SER A 79 -1.71 5.46 -1.95
C SER A 79 -1.79 4.03 -2.47
N GLY A 80 -1.12 3.10 -1.81
CA GLY A 80 -1.17 1.69 -2.13
C GLY A 80 -0.63 0.85 -0.98
N VAL A 81 -1.01 -0.42 -0.97
CA VAL A 81 -0.59 -1.37 0.06
C VAL A 81 -0.28 -2.70 -0.61
N PHE A 82 0.91 -3.23 -0.37
CA PHE A 82 1.29 -4.58 -0.78
C PHE A 82 1.62 -5.39 0.46
N ILE A 83 1.10 -6.60 0.54
CA ILE A 83 1.42 -7.52 1.62
C ILE A 83 2.22 -8.68 1.03
N LEU A 84 3.41 -8.89 1.59
CA LEU A 84 4.35 -9.91 1.12
C LEU A 84 4.65 -10.92 2.22
N ASP A 85 4.90 -12.17 1.79
CA ASP A 85 5.46 -13.20 2.66
C ASP A 85 6.86 -13.53 2.15
N VAL A 86 7.87 -13.09 2.90
CA VAL A 86 9.28 -13.22 2.52
C VAL A 86 10.09 -13.68 3.74
N PRO A 87 11.31 -14.23 3.52
CA PRO A 87 12.09 -14.79 4.63
C PRO A 87 12.50 -13.79 5.69
N ASP A 88 12.82 -12.54 5.32
CA ASP A 88 13.41 -11.56 6.22
C ASP A 88 13.22 -10.13 5.72
N LEU A 89 13.64 -9.17 6.53
CA LEU A 89 13.57 -7.75 6.20
C LEU A 89 14.39 -7.40 4.95
N GLY A 90 15.57 -8.01 4.79
CA GLY A 90 16.41 -7.76 3.62
C GLY A 90 15.69 -8.09 2.31
N ALA A 91 14.96 -9.20 2.27
CA ALA A 91 14.15 -9.58 1.12
C ALA A 91 13.02 -8.58 0.89
N ALA A 92 12.34 -8.13 1.96
CA ALA A 92 11.28 -7.12 1.85
C ALA A 92 11.82 -5.79 1.30
N ILE A 93 13.00 -5.36 1.78
CA ILE A 93 13.66 -4.14 1.29
C ILE A 93 13.99 -4.27 -0.20
N SER A 94 14.53 -5.41 -0.61
CA SER A 94 14.87 -5.64 -2.03
C SER A 94 13.64 -5.52 -2.93
N TRP A 95 12.50 -6.05 -2.50
CA TRP A 95 11.26 -5.89 -3.25
C TRP A 95 10.74 -4.46 -3.22
N ALA A 96 10.84 -3.76 -2.08
CA ALA A 96 10.42 -2.37 -1.97
C ALA A 96 11.23 -1.46 -2.92
N GLU A 97 12.53 -1.70 -3.06
CA GLU A 97 13.40 -0.96 -3.99
C GLU A 97 12.95 -1.10 -5.45
N ARG A 98 12.34 -2.22 -5.80
CA ARG A 98 11.83 -2.49 -7.15
C ARG A 98 10.44 -1.94 -7.41
N CYS A 99 9.74 -1.47 -6.37
CA CYS A 99 8.39 -0.93 -6.52
C CYS A 99 8.44 0.33 -7.39
N PRO A 100 7.57 0.45 -8.41
CA PRO A 100 7.60 1.60 -9.32
C PRO A 100 7.50 2.94 -8.62
N SER A 101 6.70 3.05 -7.55
CA SER A 101 6.50 4.31 -6.84
C SER A 101 7.65 4.69 -5.90
N ALA A 102 8.66 3.84 -5.73
CA ALA A 102 9.83 4.17 -4.91
C ALA A 102 10.59 5.39 -5.46
N SER A 103 10.49 5.67 -6.75
CA SER A 103 11.09 6.85 -7.39
C SER A 103 10.22 8.09 -7.33
N TRP A 104 8.93 7.96 -6.98
CA TRP A 104 7.98 9.09 -6.90
C TRP A 104 7.68 9.52 -5.48
N GLY A 105 8.02 8.70 -4.51
CA GLY A 105 7.75 8.92 -3.11
C GLY A 105 8.58 7.96 -2.28
N SER A 106 7.96 7.32 -1.31
CA SER A 106 8.64 6.38 -0.42
C SER A 106 7.83 5.11 -0.21
N ILE A 107 8.51 4.04 0.16
CA ILE A 107 7.89 2.77 0.54
C ILE A 107 8.24 2.51 2.00
N GLU A 108 7.24 2.52 2.87
CA GLU A 108 7.44 2.14 4.27
C GLU A 108 7.23 0.63 4.40
N VAL A 109 8.20 -0.06 4.96
CA VAL A 109 8.18 -1.52 5.14
C VAL A 109 7.94 -1.82 6.61
N ARG A 110 6.84 -2.49 6.93
CA ARG A 110 6.49 -2.82 8.32
C ARG A 110 6.23 -4.31 8.49
N PRO A 111 6.96 -4.97 9.42
CA PRO A 111 6.66 -6.37 9.72
C PRO A 111 5.31 -6.50 10.43
N SER A 112 4.60 -7.58 10.16
CA SER A 112 3.37 -7.89 10.88
C SER A 112 3.70 -8.47 12.26
N ALA A 113 3.10 -7.90 13.30
CA ALA A 113 3.21 -8.47 14.65
C ALA A 113 2.36 -9.74 14.76
N LEU A 114 1.13 -9.66 14.25
CA LEU A 114 0.18 -10.76 14.24
C LEU A 114 -0.53 -10.81 12.89
N VAL A 115 -0.86 -12.02 12.47
CA VAL A 115 -1.62 -12.30 11.25
C VAL A 115 -2.84 -13.11 11.63
N TRP A 116 -3.97 -12.81 11.01
CA TRP A 116 -5.19 -13.58 11.20
C TRP A 116 -5.50 -14.42 9.96
N ASP A 117 -5.81 -15.67 10.17
CA ASP A 117 -6.40 -16.50 9.13
C ASP A 117 -7.55 -17.34 9.71
N ARG A 118 -8.33 -17.92 8.82
CA ARG A 118 -9.55 -18.62 9.20
C ARG A 118 -9.27 -19.90 9.98
N GLU A 119 -8.14 -20.55 9.74
CA GLU A 119 -7.79 -21.83 10.37
C GLU A 119 -7.22 -21.62 11.76
N GLN A 120 -6.29 -20.67 11.90
CA GLN A 120 -5.52 -20.47 13.13
C GLN A 120 -6.00 -19.28 13.97
N GLY A 121 -6.82 -18.39 13.41
CA GLY A 121 -7.11 -17.11 14.05
C GLY A 121 -5.87 -16.22 14.09
N TRP A 122 -5.71 -15.44 15.14
CA TRP A 122 -4.53 -14.59 15.32
C TRP A 122 -3.31 -15.41 15.71
N HIS A 123 -2.23 -15.22 14.98
CA HIS A 123 -0.96 -15.90 15.22
C HIS A 123 0.22 -15.09 14.70
N GLN A 124 1.44 -15.43 15.10
CA GLN A 124 2.66 -14.82 14.57
C GLN A 124 2.95 -15.37 13.18
N SER A 125 3.39 -14.51 12.29
CA SER A 125 3.74 -14.94 10.93
C SER A 125 5.11 -15.60 10.84
#